data_f110c226d0a8f3fd98be7a35114852c1
#
_entry.id   f110c226d0a8f3fd98be7a35114852c1
#
_cell.length_a   1.000
_cell.length_b   1.000
_cell.length_c   1.000
_cell.angle_alpha   90.00
_cell.angle_beta   90.00
_cell.angle_gamma   90.00
#
_symmetry.space_group_name_H-M   'P 1'
#
loop_
_entity.id
_entity.type
_entity.pdbx_description
1 polymer ?
#
loop_
_entity_poly.entity_id
_entity_poly.type
_entity_poly.pdbx_seq_one_letter_code
_entity_poly.pdbx_strand_id
1 'polypeptide(L)'
;FQHEQTVKFVKGRNKLIFSGISAYADPQSIQFVGDGKYRIVSVSTEMDFLAAEQFNPRIRVLQDSLESLKDKHQFNLDQMDALNMESQLMKANMKLGGQGQNLTTAQIKEAGEYYRTRTLEINKSLSKLKKEQQKYDAMIENTRYQLVELNFHENQRSNQVVVLIDCDDVATMKTNLKYLVSDCGWAASYDLSAADINQKINLKYKAQVYNNTGSDWENVDLVLSTGDPRLSASHPELSPWYLNYYEASKLSKKSYYAPQVVQEDYRQEAQYNINVANQRAYDNYVLDKDLNDFKSNKLFDQSVLTPQQVQAAVVNMRQIEISELTAEFIIPDKFSCPSDAKPYMVNVKEMNLDATFSHITVPKLDNAAFLMAHIVGWQELELIPGPTNVYFGGEFVGVSQIETRNVSDTLSLSFGRDSKVVVMRKLKQEMSTKKVIGGSKKEAYLYEIVVRNNRAVPIRIDVYDQIPISRSSDITVTVDNVSEGKTNAETGEVSWQFVIQPAEVKSTEIGYTVKYPKDANITIQRFRTVSCPSF
;
A
#
# COMPACT_ATOMS: atom_id res chain seq x y z
N PHE A 1 22.33 4.62 -7.10
CA PHE A 1 22.93 3.73 -8.09
C PHE A 1 24.42 3.99 -8.21
N GLN A 2 25.18 2.93 -8.44
CA GLN A 2 26.62 2.98 -8.59
C GLN A 2 27.04 2.07 -9.73
N HIS A 3 27.82 2.63 -10.68
CA HIS A 3 28.40 1.88 -11.79
C HIS A 3 29.91 1.89 -11.67
N GLU A 4 30.51 0.73 -11.56
CA GLU A 4 31.96 0.55 -11.53
C GLU A 4 32.43 -0.07 -12.84
N GLN A 5 33.47 0.55 -13.44
CA GLN A 5 34.13 -0.02 -14.61
C GLN A 5 35.63 0.37 -14.64
N THR A 6 36.41 -0.51 -15.24
CA THR A 6 37.84 -0.24 -15.45
C THR A 6 38.05 0.21 -16.89
N VAL A 7 38.55 1.42 -17.08
CA VAL A 7 38.73 2.06 -18.40
C VAL A 7 40.15 2.44 -18.62
N LYS A 8 40.65 2.23 -19.85
CA LYS A 8 41.98 2.70 -20.28
C LYS A 8 41.86 4.09 -20.87
N PHE A 9 42.59 5.03 -20.30
CA PHE A 9 42.64 6.43 -20.72
C PHE A 9 43.92 6.72 -21.52
N VAL A 10 43.81 7.66 -22.42
CA VAL A 10 44.93 8.20 -23.16
C VAL A 10 45.31 9.57 -22.60
N LYS A 11 46.55 10.00 -22.83
CA LYS A 11 46.98 11.35 -22.46
C LYS A 11 46.16 12.43 -23.16
N GLY A 12 45.70 13.44 -22.39
CA GLY A 12 44.85 14.52 -22.85
C GLY A 12 43.37 14.22 -22.61
N ARG A 13 42.49 14.80 -23.45
CA ARG A 13 41.05 14.73 -23.27
C ARG A 13 40.48 13.35 -23.61
N ASN A 14 39.70 12.81 -22.69
CA ASN A 14 38.96 11.58 -22.84
C ASN A 14 37.47 11.88 -22.62
N LYS A 15 36.61 11.27 -23.45
CA LYS A 15 35.15 11.31 -23.30
C LYS A 15 34.65 9.92 -22.88
N LEU A 16 34.07 9.83 -21.69
CA LEU A 16 33.39 8.63 -21.22
C LEU A 16 31.90 8.83 -21.38
N ILE A 17 31.22 7.79 -21.85
CA ILE A 17 29.77 7.77 -22.00
C ILE A 17 29.24 6.59 -21.17
N PHE A 18 28.42 6.89 -20.20
CA PHE A 18 27.66 5.92 -19.45
C PHE A 18 26.24 5.92 -20.01
N SER A 19 25.92 4.94 -20.83
CA SER A 19 24.59 4.75 -21.40
C SER A 19 23.71 3.93 -20.45
N GLY A 20 22.43 3.94 -20.69
CA GLY A 20 21.50 3.16 -19.88
C GLY A 20 21.16 3.76 -18.53
N ILE A 21 21.30 5.03 -18.39
CA ILE A 21 20.93 5.75 -17.18
C ILE A 21 19.43 5.99 -17.20
N SER A 22 18.77 5.69 -16.08
CA SER A 22 17.34 5.96 -15.92
C SER A 22 16.97 7.41 -16.26
N ALA A 23 15.84 7.60 -16.92
CA ALA A 23 15.29 8.94 -17.15
C ALA A 23 14.93 9.68 -15.84
N TYR A 24 14.73 8.93 -14.75
CA TYR A 24 14.44 9.44 -13.42
C TYR A 24 15.69 9.72 -12.56
N ALA A 25 16.89 9.64 -13.16
CA ALA A 25 18.13 10.04 -12.49
C ALA A 25 18.16 11.55 -12.24
N ASP A 26 18.49 11.93 -11.01
CA ASP A 26 18.69 13.34 -10.64
C ASP A 26 20.03 13.85 -11.18
N PRO A 27 20.05 14.77 -12.15
CA PRO A 27 21.28 15.28 -12.73
C PRO A 27 22.20 15.99 -11.73
N GLN A 28 21.64 16.54 -10.65
CA GLN A 28 22.41 17.25 -9.62
C GLN A 28 23.10 16.30 -8.65
N SER A 29 22.69 15.04 -8.60
CA SER A 29 23.26 14.02 -7.73
C SER A 29 24.43 13.26 -8.35
N ILE A 30 24.75 13.51 -9.62
CA ILE A 30 25.76 12.75 -10.36
C ILE A 30 27.15 13.05 -9.82
N GLN A 31 27.83 12.01 -9.38
CA GLN A 31 29.21 12.05 -8.89
C GLN A 31 30.06 11.06 -9.68
N PHE A 32 31.17 11.52 -10.19
CA PHE A 32 32.17 10.70 -10.86
C PHE A 32 33.47 10.69 -10.07
N VAL A 33 34.03 9.51 -9.82
CA VAL A 33 35.27 9.29 -9.10
C VAL A 33 36.11 8.26 -9.86
N GLY A 34 37.40 8.48 -9.98
CA GLY A 34 38.38 7.53 -10.51
C GLY A 34 39.58 7.41 -9.57
N ASP A 35 40.30 6.30 -9.63
CA ASP A 35 41.43 5.97 -8.75
C ASP A 35 42.80 6.52 -9.27
N GLY A 36 42.78 7.38 -10.31
CA GLY A 36 43.97 7.93 -10.96
C GLY A 36 44.12 9.44 -10.83
N LYS A 37 45.16 9.98 -11.51
CA LYS A 37 45.37 11.41 -11.66
C LYS A 37 44.66 11.92 -12.91
N TYR A 38 43.61 12.68 -12.70
CA TYR A 38 42.81 13.27 -13.77
C TYR A 38 42.17 14.57 -13.29
N ARG A 39 41.71 15.38 -14.23
CA ARG A 39 40.91 16.56 -13.97
C ARG A 39 39.56 16.40 -14.68
N ILE A 40 38.47 16.56 -13.96
CA ILE A 40 37.12 16.58 -14.55
C ILE A 40 36.98 17.94 -15.27
N VAL A 41 36.66 17.89 -16.55
CA VAL A 41 36.39 19.08 -17.38
C VAL A 41 34.89 19.38 -17.34
N SER A 42 34.06 18.39 -17.55
CA SER A 42 32.60 18.52 -17.43
C SER A 42 31.94 17.16 -17.17
N VAL A 43 30.78 17.22 -16.50
CA VAL A 43 29.82 16.12 -16.39
C VAL A 43 28.51 16.66 -16.92
N SER A 44 27.93 16.01 -17.90
CA SER A 44 26.63 16.38 -18.48
C SER A 44 25.74 15.18 -18.67
N THR A 45 24.44 15.41 -18.57
CA THR A 45 23.41 14.46 -18.93
C THR A 45 22.86 14.80 -20.31
N GLU A 46 22.81 13.83 -21.18
CA GLU A 46 22.26 13.94 -22.52
C GLU A 46 21.15 12.88 -22.68
N MET A 47 20.11 13.19 -23.47
CA MET A 47 19.11 12.18 -23.80
C MET A 47 19.68 11.21 -24.84
N ASP A 48 19.57 9.93 -24.57
CA ASP A 48 19.91 8.89 -25.52
C ASP A 48 18.64 8.43 -26.24
N PHE A 49 18.45 8.94 -27.44
CA PHE A 49 17.29 8.58 -28.28
C PHE A 49 17.42 7.20 -28.92
N LEU A 50 18.61 6.60 -28.94
CA LEU A 50 18.87 5.30 -29.58
C LEU A 50 18.78 4.13 -28.59
N ALA A 51 19.00 4.39 -27.30
CA ALA A 51 19.04 3.34 -26.30
C ALA A 51 17.65 2.96 -25.75
N ALA A 52 16.61 3.76 -25.98
CA ALA A 52 15.26 3.46 -25.53
C ALA A 52 14.74 2.07 -25.99
N GLU A 53 15.26 1.57 -27.11
CA GLU A 53 14.91 0.25 -27.68
C GLU A 53 15.67 -0.93 -27.04
N GLN A 54 16.71 -0.69 -26.23
CA GLN A 54 17.61 -1.75 -25.77
C GLN A 54 17.33 -2.26 -24.36
N PHE A 55 16.47 -1.56 -23.59
CA PHE A 55 16.38 -1.80 -22.14
C PHE A 55 15.57 -3.03 -21.72
N ASN A 56 14.59 -3.47 -22.50
CA ASN A 56 13.84 -4.68 -22.20
C ASN A 56 13.51 -5.45 -23.49
N PRO A 57 14.23 -6.54 -23.79
CA PRO A 57 13.99 -7.36 -24.98
C PRO A 57 12.54 -7.85 -25.11
N ARG A 58 11.86 -8.08 -23.98
CA ARG A 58 10.46 -8.52 -23.94
C ARG A 58 9.50 -7.43 -24.39
N ILE A 59 9.77 -6.17 -24.01
CA ILE A 59 8.99 -5.01 -24.48
C ILE A 59 9.08 -4.88 -25.99
N ARG A 60 10.27 -5.01 -26.56
CA ARG A 60 10.49 -4.95 -28.00
C ARG A 60 9.68 -6.02 -28.74
N VAL A 61 9.76 -7.27 -28.29
CA VAL A 61 8.99 -8.38 -28.87
C VAL A 61 7.49 -8.12 -28.83
N LEU A 62 6.99 -7.54 -27.75
CA LEU A 62 5.58 -7.19 -27.60
C LEU A 62 5.18 -6.00 -28.51
N GLN A 63 6.06 -5.01 -28.68
CA GLN A 63 5.85 -3.88 -29.60
C GLN A 63 5.80 -4.35 -31.04
N ASP A 64 6.78 -5.15 -31.50
CA ASP A 64 6.81 -5.73 -32.84
C ASP A 64 5.54 -6.59 -33.08
N SER A 65 5.12 -7.34 -32.06
CA SER A 65 3.89 -8.11 -32.12
C SER A 65 2.65 -7.23 -32.25
N LEU A 66 2.58 -6.14 -31.48
CA LEU A 66 1.47 -5.18 -31.51
C LEU A 66 1.35 -4.50 -32.88
N GLU A 67 2.47 -4.08 -33.47
CA GLU A 67 2.52 -3.49 -34.81
C GLU A 67 2.05 -4.49 -35.85
N SER A 68 2.59 -5.71 -35.86
CA SER A 68 2.15 -6.79 -36.77
C SER A 68 0.66 -7.11 -36.63
N LEU A 69 0.12 -7.07 -35.41
CA LEU A 69 -1.32 -7.29 -35.18
C LEU A 69 -2.17 -6.13 -35.70
N LYS A 70 -1.72 -4.89 -35.55
CA LYS A 70 -2.38 -3.71 -36.10
C LYS A 70 -2.42 -3.76 -37.62
N ASP A 71 -1.33 -4.18 -38.28
CA ASP A 71 -1.28 -4.33 -39.74
C ASP A 71 -2.27 -5.40 -40.24
N LYS A 72 -2.31 -6.56 -39.56
CA LYS A 72 -3.26 -7.62 -39.88
C LYS A 72 -4.71 -7.17 -39.66
N HIS A 73 -4.96 -6.44 -38.60
CA HIS A 73 -6.25 -5.85 -38.28
C HIS A 73 -6.69 -4.88 -39.38
N GLN A 74 -5.82 -3.96 -39.81
CA GLN A 74 -6.11 -3.00 -40.88
C GLN A 74 -6.38 -3.71 -42.20
N PHE A 75 -5.54 -4.67 -42.59
CA PHE A 75 -5.73 -5.46 -43.81
C PHE A 75 -7.08 -6.18 -43.81
N ASN A 76 -7.52 -6.70 -42.69
CA ASN A 76 -8.83 -7.34 -42.55
C ASN A 76 -9.98 -6.33 -42.73
N LEU A 77 -9.84 -5.11 -42.22
CA LEU A 77 -10.80 -4.02 -42.47
C LEU A 77 -10.88 -3.67 -43.96
N ASP A 78 -9.74 -3.53 -44.62
CA ASP A 78 -9.68 -3.20 -46.04
C ASP A 78 -10.39 -4.26 -46.92
N GLN A 79 -10.23 -5.55 -46.54
CA GLN A 79 -10.96 -6.64 -47.20
C GLN A 79 -12.48 -6.56 -46.97
N MET A 80 -12.89 -6.22 -45.73
CA MET A 80 -14.32 -6.04 -45.44
C MET A 80 -14.91 -4.87 -46.21
N ASP A 81 -14.19 -3.78 -46.36
CA ASP A 81 -14.62 -2.60 -47.10
C ASP A 81 -14.73 -2.90 -48.59
N ALA A 82 -13.80 -3.64 -49.18
CA ALA A 82 -13.89 -4.08 -50.55
C ALA A 82 -15.15 -4.93 -50.82
N LEU A 83 -15.48 -5.88 -49.95
CA LEU A 83 -16.69 -6.69 -50.03
C LEU A 83 -17.97 -5.86 -49.83
N ASN A 84 -17.92 -4.87 -48.93
CA ASN A 84 -19.04 -3.95 -48.72
C ASN A 84 -19.28 -3.07 -49.95
N MET A 85 -18.22 -2.56 -50.59
CA MET A 85 -18.33 -1.83 -51.87
C MET A 85 -18.93 -2.68 -52.97
N GLU A 86 -18.51 -3.95 -53.10
CA GLU A 86 -19.09 -4.89 -54.06
C GLU A 86 -20.58 -5.12 -53.77
N SER A 87 -20.95 -5.30 -52.49
CA SER A 87 -22.35 -5.44 -52.09
C SER A 87 -23.19 -4.21 -52.43
N GLN A 88 -22.63 -3.00 -52.23
CA GLN A 88 -23.28 -1.75 -52.59
C GLN A 88 -23.45 -1.62 -54.12
N LEU A 89 -22.42 -1.95 -54.90
CA LEU A 89 -22.46 -1.96 -56.37
C LEU A 89 -23.57 -2.89 -56.86
N MET A 90 -23.65 -4.10 -56.29
CA MET A 90 -24.71 -5.06 -56.64
C MET A 90 -26.11 -4.49 -56.31
N LYS A 91 -26.30 -3.89 -55.15
CA LYS A 91 -27.58 -3.28 -54.74
C LYS A 91 -27.97 -2.12 -55.66
N ALA A 92 -27.01 -1.28 -56.06
CA ALA A 92 -27.25 -0.17 -56.98
C ALA A 92 -27.70 -0.64 -58.38
N ASN A 93 -27.21 -1.81 -58.80
CA ASN A 93 -27.54 -2.40 -60.13
C ASN A 93 -28.72 -3.40 -60.10
N MET A 94 -29.45 -3.50 -58.98
CA MET A 94 -30.62 -4.40 -58.88
C MET A 94 -31.82 -3.97 -59.74
N LYS A 95 -31.86 -2.73 -60.20
CA LYS A 95 -32.90 -2.29 -61.11
C LYS A 95 -32.62 -2.83 -62.54
N LEU A 96 -33.09 -4.06 -62.79
CA LEU A 96 -33.02 -4.73 -64.07
C LEU A 96 -34.14 -4.20 -64.97
N GLY A 97 -33.88 -3.21 -65.81
CA GLY A 97 -34.82 -2.69 -66.76
C GLY A 97 -34.71 -1.17 -66.91
N GLY A 98 -34.31 -0.71 -68.09
CA GLY A 98 -34.39 0.67 -68.57
C GLY A 98 -35.71 0.96 -69.25
N GLN A 99 -36.05 2.23 -69.51
CA GLN A 99 -37.21 2.63 -70.24
C GLN A 99 -37.12 1.99 -71.67
N GLY A 100 -38.00 1.02 -71.92
CA GLY A 100 -38.17 0.43 -73.28
C GLY A 100 -37.50 -0.94 -73.49
N GLN A 101 -36.88 -1.61 -72.49
CA GLN A 101 -36.38 -2.97 -72.65
C GLN A 101 -37.18 -3.98 -71.81
N ASN A 102 -37.90 -4.90 -72.50
CA ASN A 102 -38.59 -6.01 -71.85
C ASN A 102 -37.58 -7.15 -71.60
N LEU A 103 -37.21 -7.44 -70.40
CA LEU A 103 -36.40 -8.59 -70.04
C LEU A 103 -37.20 -9.87 -70.13
N THR A 104 -36.60 -10.91 -70.70
CA THR A 104 -37.20 -12.25 -70.77
C THR A 104 -37.17 -12.90 -69.35
N THR A 105 -38.08 -13.82 -69.07
CA THR A 105 -38.14 -14.58 -67.81
C THR A 105 -36.84 -15.34 -67.57
N ALA A 106 -36.14 -15.80 -68.60
CA ALA A 106 -34.85 -16.47 -68.51
C ALA A 106 -33.76 -15.52 -67.99
N GLN A 107 -33.68 -14.30 -68.49
CA GLN A 107 -32.71 -13.28 -68.07
C GLN A 107 -32.97 -12.83 -66.63
N ILE A 108 -34.25 -12.70 -66.24
CA ILE A 108 -34.60 -12.37 -64.83
C ILE A 108 -34.18 -13.49 -63.88
N LYS A 109 -34.37 -14.75 -64.28
CA LYS A 109 -33.97 -15.90 -63.46
C LYS A 109 -32.47 -16.00 -63.33
N GLU A 110 -31.71 -15.86 -64.42
CA GLU A 110 -30.24 -15.87 -64.42
C GLU A 110 -29.64 -14.76 -63.53
N ALA A 111 -30.12 -13.53 -63.68
CA ALA A 111 -29.72 -12.42 -62.86
C ALA A 111 -30.05 -12.66 -61.35
N GLY A 112 -31.24 -13.19 -61.06
CA GLY A 112 -31.65 -13.52 -59.71
C GLY A 112 -30.79 -14.61 -59.04
N GLU A 113 -30.38 -15.62 -59.83
CA GLU A 113 -29.44 -16.65 -59.32
C GLU A 113 -28.05 -16.09 -59.08
N TYR A 114 -27.52 -15.26 -59.95
CA TYR A 114 -26.24 -14.58 -59.76
C TYR A 114 -26.23 -13.70 -58.53
N TYR A 115 -27.21 -12.80 -58.39
CA TYR A 115 -27.29 -11.92 -57.24
C TYR A 115 -27.44 -12.70 -55.92
N ARG A 116 -28.26 -13.74 -55.90
CA ARG A 116 -28.43 -14.57 -54.70
C ARG A 116 -27.14 -15.28 -54.31
N THR A 117 -26.47 -15.93 -55.26
CA THR A 117 -25.24 -16.69 -55.04
C THR A 117 -24.13 -15.76 -54.58
N ARG A 118 -23.92 -14.65 -55.26
CA ARG A 118 -22.87 -13.70 -54.92
C ARG A 118 -23.10 -13.00 -53.61
N THR A 119 -24.34 -12.64 -53.26
CA THR A 119 -24.69 -12.07 -51.95
C THR A 119 -24.42 -13.07 -50.83
N LEU A 120 -24.71 -14.35 -51.02
CA LEU A 120 -24.39 -15.38 -50.02
C LEU A 120 -22.89 -15.55 -49.80
N GLU A 121 -22.08 -15.52 -50.89
CA GLU A 121 -20.62 -15.58 -50.81
C GLU A 121 -20.04 -14.37 -50.10
N ILE A 122 -20.50 -13.16 -50.41
CA ILE A 122 -20.08 -11.91 -49.75
C ILE A 122 -20.41 -11.99 -48.27
N ASN A 123 -21.65 -12.34 -47.91
CA ASN A 123 -22.06 -12.42 -46.50
C ASN A 123 -21.28 -13.48 -45.71
N LYS A 124 -20.98 -14.63 -46.35
CA LYS A 124 -20.13 -15.67 -45.74
C LYS A 124 -18.72 -15.16 -45.50
N SER A 125 -18.14 -14.46 -46.46
CA SER A 125 -16.79 -13.87 -46.34
C SER A 125 -16.75 -12.77 -45.29
N LEU A 126 -17.72 -11.87 -45.29
CA LEU A 126 -17.85 -10.82 -44.25
C LEU A 126 -17.99 -11.42 -42.85
N SER A 127 -18.81 -12.48 -42.71
CA SER A 127 -18.96 -13.16 -41.41
C SER A 127 -17.65 -13.78 -40.90
N LYS A 128 -16.85 -14.35 -41.84
CA LYS A 128 -15.52 -14.89 -41.49
C LYS A 128 -14.56 -13.78 -41.09
N LEU A 129 -14.46 -12.73 -41.89
CA LEU A 129 -13.58 -11.58 -41.60
C LEU A 129 -13.96 -10.88 -40.30
N LYS A 130 -15.26 -10.75 -40.00
CA LYS A 130 -15.73 -10.18 -38.72
C LYS A 130 -15.30 -11.00 -37.52
N LYS A 131 -15.30 -12.34 -37.62
CA LYS A 131 -14.77 -13.20 -36.53
C LYS A 131 -13.25 -13.07 -36.38
N GLU A 132 -12.52 -12.92 -37.49
CA GLU A 132 -11.07 -12.67 -37.46
C GLU A 132 -10.77 -11.30 -36.87
N GLN A 133 -11.57 -10.28 -37.18
CA GLN A 133 -11.48 -8.94 -36.59
C GLN A 133 -11.57 -8.99 -35.07
N GLN A 134 -12.59 -9.65 -34.52
CA GLN A 134 -12.76 -9.81 -33.10
C GLN A 134 -11.57 -10.51 -32.41
N LYS A 135 -10.92 -11.45 -33.12
CA LYS A 135 -9.69 -12.08 -32.59
C LYS A 135 -8.52 -11.10 -32.56
N TYR A 136 -8.34 -10.31 -33.63
CA TYR A 136 -7.28 -9.29 -33.64
C TYR A 136 -7.50 -8.24 -32.57
N ASP A 137 -8.74 -7.77 -32.38
CA ASP A 137 -9.10 -6.83 -31.30
C ASP A 137 -8.69 -7.39 -29.93
N ALA A 138 -9.07 -8.64 -29.63
CA ALA A 138 -8.72 -9.29 -28.37
C ALA A 138 -7.19 -9.47 -28.19
N MET A 139 -6.48 -9.82 -29.28
CA MET A 139 -5.01 -9.99 -29.22
C MET A 139 -4.30 -8.65 -29.02
N ILE A 140 -4.76 -7.59 -29.69
CA ILE A 140 -4.23 -6.23 -29.52
C ILE A 140 -4.42 -5.76 -28.08
N GLU A 141 -5.62 -5.92 -27.53
CA GLU A 141 -5.89 -5.54 -26.14
C GLU A 141 -5.04 -6.34 -25.13
N ASN A 142 -4.93 -7.65 -25.29
CA ASN A 142 -4.07 -8.47 -24.44
C ASN A 142 -2.59 -8.06 -24.54
N THR A 143 -2.11 -7.72 -25.73
CA THR A 143 -0.71 -7.26 -25.91
C THR A 143 -0.50 -5.88 -25.25
N ARG A 144 -1.48 -4.98 -25.35
CA ARG A 144 -1.46 -3.70 -24.64
C ARG A 144 -1.46 -3.87 -23.14
N TYR A 145 -2.30 -4.76 -22.59
CA TYR A 145 -2.29 -5.08 -21.16
C TYR A 145 -0.92 -5.60 -20.69
N GLN A 146 -0.28 -6.47 -21.47
CA GLN A 146 1.07 -6.96 -21.14
C GLN A 146 2.12 -5.84 -21.16
N LEU A 147 2.03 -4.90 -22.11
CA LEU A 147 2.90 -3.73 -22.15
C LEU A 147 2.67 -2.80 -20.95
N VAL A 148 1.42 -2.57 -20.57
CA VAL A 148 1.07 -1.79 -19.38
C VAL A 148 1.55 -2.49 -18.11
N GLU A 149 1.42 -3.80 -18.02
CA GLU A 149 1.91 -4.60 -16.88
C GLU A 149 3.43 -4.52 -16.72
N LEU A 150 4.16 -4.39 -17.84
CA LEU A 150 5.61 -4.14 -17.85
C LEU A 150 5.94 -2.65 -17.65
N ASN A 151 4.96 -1.84 -17.30
CA ASN A 151 5.10 -0.38 -17.09
C ASN A 151 5.69 0.37 -18.31
N PHE A 152 5.40 -0.14 -19.51
CA PHE A 152 5.88 0.44 -20.76
C PHE A 152 5.15 1.75 -21.05
N HIS A 153 5.90 2.83 -21.15
CA HIS A 153 5.44 4.11 -21.68
C HIS A 153 6.07 4.34 -23.06
N GLU A 154 5.27 4.56 -24.08
CA GLU A 154 5.66 4.66 -25.50
C GLU A 154 6.75 5.71 -25.79
N ASN A 155 7.11 6.54 -24.80
CA ASN A 155 8.15 7.58 -24.88
C ASN A 155 9.14 7.52 -23.71
N GLN A 156 9.45 6.34 -23.19
CA GLN A 156 10.47 6.23 -22.16
C GLN A 156 11.82 6.65 -22.73
N ARG A 157 12.29 7.79 -22.25
CA ARG A 157 13.60 8.35 -22.62
C ARG A 157 14.64 7.74 -21.72
N SER A 158 15.75 7.27 -22.25
CA SER A 158 16.93 6.98 -21.45
C SER A 158 17.88 8.16 -21.48
N ASN A 159 18.62 8.30 -20.40
CA ASN A 159 19.67 9.30 -20.31
C ASN A 159 21.04 8.62 -20.48
N GLN A 160 21.99 9.35 -20.98
CA GLN A 160 23.41 9.02 -20.90
C GLN A 160 24.14 10.10 -20.10
N VAL A 161 25.11 9.68 -19.29
CA VAL A 161 26.00 10.59 -18.61
C VAL A 161 27.31 10.67 -19.39
N VAL A 162 27.66 11.87 -19.80
CA VAL A 162 28.88 12.16 -20.52
C VAL A 162 29.86 12.84 -19.58
N VAL A 163 30.98 12.18 -19.32
CA VAL A 163 32.07 12.70 -18.48
C VAL A 163 33.28 13.02 -19.36
N LEU A 164 33.66 14.28 -19.38
CA LEU A 164 34.90 14.72 -20.02
C LEU A 164 35.99 14.87 -18.96
N ILE A 165 37.08 14.15 -19.14
CA ILE A 165 38.23 14.23 -18.25
C ILE A 165 39.50 14.52 -19.05
N ASP A 166 40.45 15.13 -18.38
CA ASP A 166 41.81 15.41 -18.92
C ASP A 166 42.80 14.62 -18.08
N CYS A 167 43.59 13.77 -18.74
CA CYS A 167 44.58 12.89 -18.09
C CYS A 167 45.99 13.33 -18.48
N ASP A 168 46.88 13.45 -17.50
CA ASP A 168 48.29 13.85 -17.75
C ASP A 168 49.09 12.76 -18.47
N ASP A 169 48.77 11.49 -18.23
CA ASP A 169 49.41 10.31 -18.79
C ASP A 169 48.42 9.20 -19.17
N VAL A 170 48.90 8.22 -19.94
CA VAL A 170 48.14 6.99 -20.23
C VAL A 170 47.99 6.17 -18.95
N ALA A 171 46.78 5.91 -18.53
CA ALA A 171 46.49 5.16 -17.32
C ALA A 171 45.28 4.22 -17.51
N THR A 172 45.31 3.11 -16.79
CA THR A 172 44.10 2.30 -16.61
C THR A 172 43.54 2.59 -15.22
N MET A 173 42.34 3.12 -15.15
CA MET A 173 41.71 3.56 -13.90
C MET A 173 40.40 2.83 -13.67
N LYS A 174 40.15 2.50 -12.43
CA LYS A 174 38.83 2.08 -11.97
C LYS A 174 37.98 3.32 -11.76
N THR A 175 36.88 3.41 -12.48
CA THR A 175 35.96 4.55 -12.41
C THR A 175 34.66 4.15 -11.78
N ASN A 176 34.06 5.07 -11.04
CA ASN A 176 32.81 4.90 -10.32
C ASN A 176 31.90 6.10 -10.61
N LEU A 177 30.72 5.82 -11.15
CA LEU A 177 29.67 6.80 -11.35
C LEU A 177 28.56 6.53 -10.34
N LYS A 178 28.23 7.53 -9.51
CA LYS A 178 27.11 7.46 -8.54
C LYS A 178 26.07 8.50 -8.88
N TYR A 179 24.81 8.14 -8.72
CA TYR A 179 23.68 9.05 -8.90
C TYR A 179 22.43 8.55 -8.16
N LEU A 180 21.51 9.48 -7.86
CA LEU A 180 20.21 9.18 -7.28
C LEU A 180 19.18 8.95 -8.38
N VAL A 181 18.27 8.01 -8.15
CA VAL A 181 17.12 7.72 -9.03
C VAL A 181 15.87 7.71 -8.18
N SER A 182 14.79 8.29 -8.70
CA SER A 182 13.45 8.16 -8.10
C SER A 182 12.75 6.90 -8.58
N ASP A 183 11.56 6.65 -8.02
CA ASP A 183 10.66 5.56 -8.37
C ASP A 183 11.22 4.14 -8.13
N CYS A 184 12.08 4.00 -7.15
CA CYS A 184 12.44 2.73 -6.55
C CYS A 184 12.51 2.86 -5.04
N GLY A 185 12.38 1.74 -4.35
CA GLY A 185 12.44 1.73 -2.90
C GLY A 185 12.15 0.36 -2.32
N TRP A 186 12.02 0.32 -1.01
CA TRP A 186 11.72 -0.90 -0.30
C TRP A 186 10.87 -0.63 0.94
N ALA A 187 10.16 -1.67 1.40
CA ALA A 187 9.39 -1.67 2.62
C ALA A 187 9.72 -2.92 3.44
N ALA A 188 9.80 -2.76 4.76
CA ALA A 188 10.01 -3.89 5.64
C ALA A 188 8.76 -4.77 5.74
N SER A 189 8.98 -6.06 5.86
CA SER A 189 7.95 -7.02 6.25
C SER A 189 8.59 -8.14 7.09
N TYR A 190 7.80 -8.77 7.93
CA TYR A 190 8.32 -9.74 8.87
C TYR A 190 7.50 -11.02 8.86
N ASP A 191 8.17 -12.16 9.14
CA ASP A 191 7.49 -13.37 9.57
C ASP A 191 7.93 -13.66 11.01
N LEU A 192 6.97 -13.73 11.91
CA LEU A 192 7.16 -14.01 13.32
C LEU A 192 6.63 -15.41 13.61
N SER A 193 7.46 -16.29 14.08
CA SER A 193 7.06 -17.67 14.37
C SER A 193 7.51 -18.12 15.76
N ALA A 194 6.61 -18.80 16.47
CA ALA A 194 6.91 -19.50 17.72
C ALA A 194 6.29 -20.91 17.69
N ALA A 195 7.04 -21.91 18.09
CA ALA A 195 6.51 -23.27 18.19
C ALA A 195 5.69 -23.46 19.46
N ASP A 196 6.11 -22.84 20.58
CA ASP A 196 5.45 -22.86 21.88
C ASP A 196 5.85 -21.62 22.70
N ILE A 197 5.09 -21.31 23.75
CA ILE A 197 5.33 -20.20 24.70
C ILE A 197 6.63 -20.32 25.52
N ASN A 198 7.25 -21.51 25.55
CA ASN A 198 8.50 -21.75 26.28
C ASN A 198 9.74 -21.79 25.34
N GLN A 199 9.57 -21.46 24.07
CA GLN A 199 10.66 -21.49 23.09
C GLN A 199 10.97 -20.08 22.60
N LYS A 200 12.18 -19.92 22.02
CA LYS A 200 12.56 -18.69 21.35
C LYS A 200 11.63 -18.41 20.18
N ILE A 201 11.36 -17.16 19.92
CA ILE A 201 10.69 -16.73 18.72
C ILE A 201 11.69 -16.59 17.58
N ASN A 202 11.32 -17.07 16.41
CA ASN A 202 12.05 -16.82 15.19
C ASN A 202 11.41 -15.62 14.46
N LEU A 203 12.21 -14.58 14.22
CA LEU A 203 11.84 -13.40 13.46
C LEU A 203 12.62 -13.39 12.15
N LYS A 204 11.92 -13.52 11.03
CA LYS A 204 12.49 -13.33 9.69
C LYS A 204 12.18 -11.91 9.24
N TYR A 205 13.23 -11.13 9.06
CA TYR A 205 13.16 -9.77 8.52
C TYR A 205 13.31 -9.85 7.01
N LYS A 206 12.33 -9.36 6.28
CA LYS A 206 12.26 -9.34 4.82
C LYS A 206 12.09 -7.92 4.33
N ALA A 207 12.54 -7.66 3.12
CA ALA A 207 12.28 -6.42 2.41
C ALA A 207 11.48 -6.70 1.15
N GLN A 208 10.48 -5.90 0.90
CA GLN A 208 9.77 -5.84 -0.36
C GLN A 208 10.38 -4.70 -1.18
N VAL A 209 11.16 -5.06 -2.18
CA VAL A 209 11.87 -4.13 -3.06
C VAL A 209 11.06 -3.94 -4.33
N TYR A 210 10.86 -2.71 -4.76
CA TYR A 210 10.24 -2.42 -6.04
C TYR A 210 11.16 -1.54 -6.91
N ASN A 211 11.09 -1.77 -8.20
CA ASN A 211 11.82 -1.03 -9.22
C ASN A 211 10.83 -0.51 -10.28
N ASN A 212 10.78 0.81 -10.44
CA ASN A 212 10.03 1.50 -11.49
C ASN A 212 10.91 2.55 -12.19
N THR A 213 12.22 2.31 -12.20
CA THR A 213 13.20 3.27 -12.71
C THR A 213 13.31 3.30 -14.22
N GLY A 214 12.58 2.44 -14.94
CA GLY A 214 12.70 2.28 -16.39
C GLY A 214 13.92 1.44 -16.81
N SER A 215 14.70 0.91 -15.87
CA SER A 215 15.87 0.06 -16.13
C SER A 215 15.81 -1.18 -15.26
N ASP A 216 15.94 -2.35 -15.87
CA ASP A 216 16.00 -3.63 -15.15
C ASP A 216 17.31 -3.73 -14.37
N TRP A 217 17.24 -4.24 -13.13
CA TRP A 217 18.43 -4.55 -12.34
C TRP A 217 18.76 -6.03 -12.54
N GLU A 218 19.93 -6.31 -13.07
CA GLU A 218 20.39 -7.67 -13.31
C GLU A 218 21.66 -7.94 -12.49
N ASN A 219 21.59 -8.95 -11.60
CA ASN A 219 22.73 -9.40 -10.79
C ASN A 219 23.47 -8.27 -10.04
N VAL A 220 22.72 -7.30 -9.51
CA VAL A 220 23.27 -6.14 -8.80
C VAL A 220 23.60 -6.47 -7.34
N ASP A 221 24.54 -5.75 -6.76
CA ASP A 221 24.75 -5.72 -5.32
C ASP A 221 23.71 -4.78 -4.70
N LEU A 222 22.85 -5.32 -3.84
CA LEU A 222 21.78 -4.55 -3.21
C LEU A 222 22.15 -4.20 -1.78
N VAL A 223 22.09 -2.90 -1.47
CA VAL A 223 22.17 -2.38 -0.10
C VAL A 223 20.87 -1.66 0.19
N LEU A 224 20.17 -2.07 1.23
CA LEU A 224 18.94 -1.43 1.70
C LEU A 224 19.32 -0.43 2.79
N SER A 225 18.93 0.83 2.61
CA SER A 225 19.17 1.90 3.57
C SER A 225 17.86 2.48 4.09
N THR A 226 17.80 2.80 5.37
CA THR A 226 16.67 3.52 5.99
C THR A 226 16.79 5.03 5.82
N GLY A 227 17.94 5.53 5.38
CA GLY A 227 18.18 6.95 5.14
C GLY A 227 17.53 7.44 3.85
N ASP A 228 16.84 8.58 3.92
CA ASP A 228 16.41 9.31 2.73
C ASP A 228 17.41 10.42 2.41
N PRO A 229 18.21 10.30 1.33
CA PRO A 229 19.20 11.31 0.96
C PRO A 229 18.58 12.65 0.52
N ARG A 230 17.26 12.74 0.41
CA ARG A 230 16.53 13.96 0.05
C ARG A 230 16.10 14.78 1.26
N LEU A 231 16.15 14.20 2.47
CA LEU A 231 15.82 14.94 3.68
C LEU A 231 16.85 16.03 3.92
N SER A 232 16.35 17.22 4.27
CA SER A 232 17.22 18.34 4.61
C SER A 232 18.04 18.02 5.86
N ALA A 233 19.34 18.27 5.80
CA ALA A 233 20.22 18.18 6.97
C ALA A 233 20.06 19.36 7.95
N SER A 234 19.19 20.33 7.67
CA SER A 234 18.93 21.47 8.54
C SER A 234 17.93 21.12 9.63
N HIS A 235 18.23 21.47 10.86
CA HIS A 235 17.31 21.32 11.98
C HIS A 235 16.19 22.38 11.91
N PRO A 236 14.98 22.05 12.35
CA PRO A 236 13.90 23.02 12.47
C PRO A 236 14.21 24.03 13.59
N GLU A 237 13.93 25.31 13.34
CA GLU A 237 14.05 26.39 14.33
C GLU A 237 12.67 26.84 14.78
N LEU A 238 12.52 27.03 16.11
CA LEU A 238 11.28 27.54 16.67
C LEU A 238 11.16 29.03 16.42
N SER A 239 10.13 29.43 15.67
CA SER A 239 9.71 30.82 15.58
C SER A 239 8.89 31.22 16.81
N PRO A 240 8.95 32.49 17.27
CA PRO A 240 8.13 32.95 18.38
C PRO A 240 6.64 32.73 18.11
N TRP A 241 5.96 32.04 19.02
CA TRP A 241 4.52 31.80 18.96
C TRP A 241 3.81 32.88 19.78
N TYR A 242 3.21 33.86 19.07
CA TYR A 242 2.48 34.97 19.70
C TYR A 242 1.00 34.60 19.90
N LEU A 243 0.53 34.74 21.14
CA LEU A 243 -0.90 34.64 21.44
C LEU A 243 -1.53 36.01 21.27
N ASN A 244 -2.51 36.12 20.40
CA ASN A 244 -3.34 37.32 20.21
C ASN A 244 -4.78 37.05 20.67
N TYR A 245 -5.43 38.04 21.26
CA TYR A 245 -6.86 37.95 21.52
C TYR A 245 -7.62 37.91 20.20
N TYR A 246 -8.44 36.88 20.01
CA TYR A 246 -9.41 36.85 18.93
C TYR A 246 -10.62 37.70 19.33
N GLU A 247 -10.66 38.95 18.92
CA GLU A 247 -11.89 39.74 18.97
C GLU A 247 -12.84 39.17 17.90
N ALA A 248 -13.83 38.40 18.35
CA ALA A 248 -14.94 38.04 17.49
C ALA A 248 -15.61 39.33 17.00
N SER A 249 -15.28 39.74 15.79
CA SER A 249 -15.95 40.92 15.18
C SER A 249 -17.43 40.64 15.17
N LYS A 250 -18.19 41.45 15.95
CA LYS A 250 -19.64 41.47 15.88
C LYS A 250 -19.99 41.78 14.43
N LEU A 251 -20.53 40.79 13.72
CA LEU A 251 -21.09 40.96 12.38
C LEU A 251 -22.16 42.05 12.43
N SER A 252 -21.75 43.29 12.18
CA SER A 252 -22.69 44.35 11.90
C SER A 252 -23.30 44.08 10.52
N LYS A 253 -24.58 43.75 10.51
CA LYS A 253 -25.37 43.77 9.29
C LYS A 253 -25.37 45.20 8.74
N LYS A 254 -24.48 45.53 7.80
CA LYS A 254 -24.74 46.56 6.77
C LYS A 254 -23.63 46.59 5.72
N SER A 255 -24.11 46.47 4.49
CA SER A 255 -23.72 47.22 3.31
C SER A 255 -22.71 46.63 2.36
N TYR A 256 -23.23 46.26 1.23
CA TYR A 256 -22.70 46.27 -0.13
C TYR A 256 -21.47 47.17 -0.32
N TYR A 257 -20.44 46.57 -0.78
CA TYR A 257 -19.36 46.88 -1.72
C TYR A 257 -18.11 46.10 -1.33
N ALA A 258 -17.89 45.02 -2.03
CA ALA A 258 -16.65 44.25 -1.92
C ALA A 258 -15.61 44.80 -2.90
N PRO A 259 -14.40 45.11 -2.46
CA PRO A 259 -13.27 45.22 -3.38
C PRO A 259 -12.81 43.80 -3.76
N GLN A 260 -12.86 43.56 -5.05
CA GLN A 260 -12.24 42.36 -5.66
C GLN A 260 -10.73 42.50 -5.59
N VAL A 261 -10.07 41.99 -4.60
CA VAL A 261 -8.67 41.53 -4.64
C VAL A 261 -8.40 40.88 -3.29
N VAL A 262 -8.26 39.61 -3.22
CA VAL A 262 -7.69 38.64 -2.28
C VAL A 262 -8.60 37.40 -2.22
N GLN A 263 -8.84 36.77 -3.35
CA GLN A 263 -9.58 35.50 -3.39
C GLN A 263 -8.78 34.30 -3.92
N GLU A 264 -7.52 34.47 -4.28
CA GLU A 264 -6.74 33.34 -4.82
C GLU A 264 -6.06 32.50 -3.73
N ASP A 265 -5.54 33.10 -2.67
CA ASP A 265 -4.83 32.34 -1.62
C ASP A 265 -5.76 31.48 -0.76
N TYR A 266 -6.94 31.99 -0.38
CA TYR A 266 -7.90 31.20 0.40
C TYR A 266 -8.57 30.07 -0.39
N ARG A 267 -8.64 30.19 -1.72
CA ARG A 267 -9.13 29.10 -2.56
C ARG A 267 -8.12 27.97 -2.69
N GLN A 268 -6.85 28.26 -2.75
CA GLN A 268 -5.80 27.25 -2.78
C GLN A 268 -5.68 26.51 -1.44
N GLU A 269 -5.76 27.22 -0.32
CA GLU A 269 -5.74 26.61 1.02
C GLU A 269 -7.02 25.80 1.32
N ALA A 270 -8.19 26.32 0.93
CA ALA A 270 -9.45 25.58 1.05
C ALA A 270 -9.49 24.36 0.13
N GLN A 271 -8.96 24.46 -1.09
CA GLN A 271 -8.86 23.36 -2.03
C GLN A 271 -7.83 22.31 -1.59
N TYR A 272 -6.72 22.74 -1.00
CA TYR A 272 -5.74 21.87 -0.37
C TYR A 272 -6.36 21.10 0.81
N ASN A 273 -7.07 21.79 1.72
CA ASN A 273 -7.73 21.18 2.87
C ASN A 273 -8.88 20.22 2.46
N ILE A 274 -9.62 20.54 1.40
CA ILE A 274 -10.66 19.66 0.83
C ILE A 274 -10.00 18.43 0.20
N ASN A 275 -8.89 18.59 -0.50
CA ASN A 275 -8.17 17.48 -1.09
C ASN A 275 -7.56 16.56 -0.02
N VAL A 276 -6.99 17.12 1.05
CA VAL A 276 -6.49 16.35 2.20
C VAL A 276 -7.62 15.64 2.94
N ALA A 277 -8.78 16.28 3.12
CA ALA A 277 -9.96 15.67 3.73
C ALA A 277 -10.55 14.55 2.85
N ASN A 278 -10.62 14.75 1.53
CA ASN A 278 -11.07 13.75 0.57
C ASN A 278 -10.08 12.59 0.46
N GLN A 279 -8.78 12.88 0.51
CA GLN A 279 -7.73 11.85 0.56
C GLN A 279 -7.88 10.99 1.83
N ARG A 280 -8.05 11.60 3.00
CA ARG A 280 -8.29 10.88 4.26
C ARG A 280 -9.61 10.08 4.26
N ALA A 281 -10.67 10.62 3.65
CA ALA A 281 -11.93 9.92 3.50
C ALA A 281 -11.81 8.74 2.52
N TYR A 282 -11.04 8.89 1.44
CA TYR A 282 -10.73 7.83 0.49
C TYR A 282 -9.84 6.75 1.12
N ASP A 283 -8.82 7.15 1.86
CA ASP A 283 -7.92 6.23 2.57
C ASP A 283 -8.67 5.42 3.63
N ASN A 284 -9.61 6.06 4.37
CA ASN A 284 -10.49 5.37 5.30
C ASN A 284 -11.51 4.45 4.59
N TYR A 285 -12.02 4.85 3.43
CA TYR A 285 -12.93 4.02 2.62
C TYR A 285 -12.21 2.80 2.03
N VAL A 286 -10.97 2.96 1.57
CA VAL A 286 -10.12 1.86 1.08
C VAL A 286 -9.79 0.90 2.23
N LEU A 287 -9.41 1.41 3.40
CA LEU A 287 -9.18 0.61 4.61
C LEU A 287 -10.43 -0.17 5.05
N ASP A 288 -11.62 0.45 5.00
CA ASP A 288 -12.88 -0.21 5.35
C ASP A 288 -13.31 -1.24 4.28
N LYS A 289 -13.04 -0.96 3.01
CA LYS A 289 -13.32 -1.88 1.90
C LYS A 289 -12.37 -3.08 1.96
N ASP A 290 -11.08 -2.85 2.17
CA ASP A 290 -10.09 -3.93 2.31
C ASP A 290 -10.36 -4.80 3.55
N LEU A 291 -10.83 -4.19 4.67
CA LEU A 291 -11.30 -4.94 5.85
C LEU A 291 -12.58 -5.76 5.57
N ASN A 292 -13.46 -5.30 4.71
CA ASN A 292 -14.68 -6.02 4.35
C ASN A 292 -14.44 -7.10 3.29
N ASP A 293 -13.56 -6.84 2.32
CA ASP A 293 -13.11 -7.83 1.33
C ASP A 293 -12.22 -8.91 1.99
N PHE A 294 -11.49 -8.58 3.04
CA PHE A 294 -10.76 -9.53 3.89
C PHE A 294 -11.71 -10.47 4.68
N LYS A 295 -12.92 -10.00 5.00
CA LYS A 295 -13.96 -10.80 5.65
C LYS A 295 -14.77 -11.69 4.70
N SER A 296 -14.70 -11.47 3.40
CA SER A 296 -15.54 -12.14 2.40
C SER A 296 -14.88 -13.22 1.56
N ASN A 297 -13.88 -13.90 2.07
CA ASN A 297 -13.41 -15.17 1.48
C ASN A 297 -12.91 -15.12 0.04
N LYS A 298 -11.68 -15.35 -0.10
CA LYS A 298 -10.90 -15.96 -1.16
C LYS A 298 -9.65 -15.15 -1.40
N LEU A 299 -8.60 -15.53 -0.72
CA LEU A 299 -7.25 -15.49 -1.30
C LEU A 299 -6.24 -15.88 -0.22
N PHE A 300 -6.22 -17.15 0.09
CA PHE A 300 -5.03 -17.79 0.61
C PHE A 300 -4.10 -18.08 -0.57
N ASP A 301 -3.62 -17.01 -1.19
CA ASP A 301 -2.38 -17.09 -1.96
C ASP A 301 -1.86 -15.67 -2.16
N GLN A 302 -0.65 -15.45 -1.65
CA GLN A 302 0.18 -14.26 -1.78
C GLN A 302 0.10 -13.25 -0.63
N SER A 303 1.04 -13.43 0.29
CA SER A 303 1.56 -12.43 1.21
C SER A 303 2.40 -11.32 0.50
N VAL A 304 2.06 -10.97 -0.73
CA VAL A 304 2.76 -9.95 -1.50
C VAL A 304 1.87 -8.72 -1.57
N LEU A 305 2.35 -7.60 -1.02
CA LEU A 305 1.68 -6.31 -1.15
C LEU A 305 1.55 -5.94 -2.63
N THR A 306 0.43 -5.33 -3.02
CA THR A 306 0.29 -4.79 -4.38
C THR A 306 1.29 -3.64 -4.58
N PRO A 307 1.65 -3.31 -5.83
CA PRO A 307 2.54 -2.16 -6.11
C PRO A 307 2.06 -0.86 -5.44
N GLN A 308 0.76 -0.63 -5.40
CA GLN A 308 0.16 0.53 -4.73
C GLN A 308 0.30 0.46 -3.20
N GLN A 309 0.19 -0.72 -2.60
CA GLN A 309 0.41 -0.92 -1.17
C GLN A 309 1.88 -0.75 -0.80
N VAL A 310 2.81 -1.21 -1.65
CA VAL A 310 4.25 -0.96 -1.46
C VAL A 310 4.56 0.53 -1.59
N GLN A 311 4.02 1.20 -2.61
CA GLN A 311 4.15 2.65 -2.75
C GLN A 311 3.54 3.39 -1.57
N ALA A 312 2.36 3.00 -1.08
CA ALA A 312 1.74 3.58 0.10
C ALA A 312 2.57 3.32 1.37
N ALA A 313 3.14 2.12 1.53
CA ALA A 313 4.04 1.80 2.63
C ALA A 313 5.33 2.63 2.56
N VAL A 314 5.91 2.80 1.36
CA VAL A 314 7.08 3.66 1.14
C VAL A 314 6.76 5.14 1.37
N VAL A 315 5.58 5.62 0.95
CA VAL A 315 5.11 6.98 1.23
C VAL A 315 4.89 7.18 2.74
N ASN A 316 4.31 6.20 3.42
CA ASN A 316 4.16 6.24 4.89
C ASN A 316 5.52 6.21 5.60
N MET A 317 6.52 5.50 5.06
CA MET A 317 7.90 5.56 5.56
C MET A 317 8.54 6.95 5.38
N ARG A 318 8.21 7.67 4.31
CA ARG A 318 8.68 9.06 4.11
C ARG A 318 8.16 10.04 5.17
N GLN A 319 7.02 9.74 5.80
CA GLN A 319 6.48 10.53 6.93
C GLN A 319 7.06 10.12 8.29
N ILE A 320 7.84 9.03 8.34
CA ILE A 320 8.56 8.63 9.53
C ILE A 320 9.83 9.47 9.54
N GLU A 321 9.88 10.50 10.37
CA GLU A 321 11.13 11.13 10.79
C GLU A 321 11.96 10.06 11.50
N ILE A 322 12.76 9.32 10.73
CA ILE A 322 13.80 8.47 11.27
C ILE A 322 14.92 9.43 11.66
N SER A 323 14.85 9.94 12.87
CA SER A 323 15.97 10.63 13.46
C SER A 323 17.04 9.59 13.78
N GLU A 324 18.24 9.86 13.32
CA GLU A 324 19.50 9.33 13.81
C GLU A 324 19.85 7.88 13.41
N LEU A 325 20.91 7.79 12.64
CA LEU A 325 21.61 6.60 12.18
C LEU A 325 20.86 5.79 11.10
N THR A 326 21.27 6.03 9.87
CA THR A 326 20.88 5.18 8.74
C THR A 326 21.37 3.77 8.97
N ALA A 327 20.47 2.84 9.17
CA ALA A 327 20.79 1.43 9.13
C ALA A 327 20.96 1.00 7.66
N GLU A 328 22.02 0.27 7.38
CA GLU A 328 22.30 -0.28 6.06
C GLU A 328 22.33 -1.81 6.15
N PHE A 329 21.55 -2.47 5.29
CA PHE A 329 21.49 -3.92 5.20
C PHE A 329 22.07 -4.36 3.85
N ILE A 330 23.24 -4.99 3.90
CA ILE A 330 23.89 -5.56 2.71
C ILE A 330 23.24 -6.90 2.43
N ILE A 331 22.67 -7.07 1.23
CA ILE A 331 22.10 -8.33 0.79
C ILE A 331 23.24 -9.17 0.20
N PRO A 332 23.53 -10.35 0.78
CA PRO A 332 24.71 -11.15 0.38
C PRO A 332 24.61 -11.74 -1.02
N ASP A 333 23.39 -12.01 -1.47
CA ASP A 333 23.14 -12.59 -2.79
C ASP A 333 22.91 -11.51 -3.84
N LYS A 334 23.40 -11.74 -5.05
CA LYS A 334 23.11 -10.86 -6.19
C LYS A 334 21.60 -10.80 -6.44
N PHE A 335 21.10 -9.59 -6.62
CA PHE A 335 19.68 -9.33 -6.75
C PHE A 335 19.32 -8.92 -8.18
N SER A 336 18.20 -9.43 -8.68
CA SER A 336 17.63 -9.02 -9.96
C SER A 336 16.19 -8.56 -9.75
N CYS A 337 15.85 -7.40 -10.29
CA CYS A 337 14.53 -6.79 -10.15
C CYS A 337 14.15 -6.11 -11.45
N PRO A 338 13.20 -6.65 -12.21
CA PRO A 338 12.66 -5.98 -13.39
C PRO A 338 12.04 -4.61 -13.04
N SER A 339 12.05 -3.69 -13.99
CA SER A 339 11.40 -2.39 -13.82
C SER A 339 9.91 -2.47 -14.17
N ASP A 340 9.17 -3.24 -13.38
CA ASP A 340 7.73 -3.50 -13.58
C ASP A 340 6.87 -2.99 -12.41
N ALA A 341 7.46 -2.22 -11.50
CA ALA A 341 6.85 -1.68 -10.29
C ALA A 341 6.26 -2.74 -9.33
N LYS A 342 6.52 -4.04 -9.56
CA LYS A 342 6.06 -5.11 -8.67
C LYS A 342 7.01 -5.27 -7.48
N PRO A 343 6.49 -5.67 -6.31
CA PRO A 343 7.33 -5.94 -5.15
C PRO A 343 8.00 -7.32 -5.28
N TYR A 344 9.30 -7.34 -5.03
CA TYR A 344 10.12 -8.53 -4.98
C TYR A 344 10.65 -8.73 -3.56
N MET A 345 10.45 -9.93 -3.01
CA MET A 345 10.83 -10.23 -1.63
C MET A 345 12.31 -10.59 -1.53
N VAL A 346 12.98 -9.97 -0.57
CA VAL A 346 14.39 -10.25 -0.22
C VAL A 346 14.49 -10.56 1.26
N ASN A 347 15.24 -11.59 1.61
CA ASN A 347 15.56 -11.88 3.02
C ASN A 347 16.68 -10.94 3.47
N VAL A 348 16.42 -10.20 4.56
CA VAL A 348 17.40 -9.29 5.16
C VAL A 348 18.16 -9.99 6.27
N LYS A 349 17.44 -10.54 7.24
CA LYS A 349 18.02 -11.14 8.45
C LYS A 349 17.06 -12.15 9.07
N GLU A 350 17.59 -13.20 9.68
CA GLU A 350 16.84 -14.15 10.49
C GLU A 350 17.39 -14.18 11.91
N MET A 351 16.53 -14.07 12.90
CA MET A 351 16.92 -13.91 14.29
C MET A 351 16.09 -14.80 15.20
N ASN A 352 16.75 -15.43 16.20
CA ASN A 352 16.07 -16.16 17.26
C ASN A 352 16.12 -15.32 18.53
N LEU A 353 14.96 -14.87 19.01
CA LEU A 353 14.80 -13.89 20.08
C LEU A 353 14.27 -14.58 21.34
N ASP A 354 14.80 -14.20 22.48
CA ASP A 354 14.23 -14.55 23.76
C ASP A 354 13.03 -13.65 24.05
N ALA A 355 11.91 -14.25 24.43
CA ALA A 355 10.69 -13.53 24.75
C ALA A 355 9.99 -14.10 25.98
N THR A 356 9.32 -13.24 26.70
CA THR A 356 8.37 -13.63 27.75
C THR A 356 6.95 -13.52 27.21
N PHE A 357 6.11 -14.48 27.54
CA PHE A 357 4.74 -14.51 27.05
C PHE A 357 3.75 -14.11 28.14
N SER A 358 2.75 -13.33 27.77
CA SER A 358 1.57 -13.02 28.56
C SER A 358 0.32 -13.00 27.70
N HIS A 359 -0.84 -12.90 28.33
CA HIS A 359 -2.10 -12.68 27.63
C HIS A 359 -2.63 -11.28 27.95
N ILE A 360 -3.37 -10.72 27.00
CA ILE A 360 -4.12 -9.47 27.17
C ILE A 360 -5.56 -9.68 26.70
N THR A 361 -6.50 -9.09 27.38
CA THR A 361 -7.91 -9.10 26.96
C THR A 361 -8.59 -7.78 27.28
N VAL A 362 -9.46 -7.34 26.37
CA VAL A 362 -10.32 -6.15 26.52
C VAL A 362 -11.76 -6.58 26.25
N PRO A 363 -12.42 -7.30 27.19
CA PRO A 363 -13.68 -7.98 26.93
C PRO A 363 -14.87 -7.05 26.68
N LYS A 364 -14.70 -5.75 26.91
CA LYS A 364 -15.64 -4.71 26.49
C LYS A 364 -15.68 -4.54 24.96
N LEU A 365 -14.57 -4.76 24.28
CA LEU A 365 -14.40 -4.63 22.82
C LEU A 365 -14.44 -5.99 22.13
N ASP A 366 -13.69 -6.96 22.65
CA ASP A 366 -13.57 -8.32 22.10
C ASP A 366 -13.39 -9.31 23.25
N ASN A 367 -14.19 -10.40 23.27
CA ASN A 367 -14.12 -11.45 24.28
C ASN A 367 -12.94 -12.42 24.10
N ALA A 368 -12.05 -12.17 23.15
CA ALA A 368 -10.85 -12.99 22.95
C ALA A 368 -9.72 -12.59 23.92
N ALA A 369 -8.92 -13.57 24.31
CA ALA A 369 -7.60 -13.32 24.90
C ALA A 369 -6.55 -13.38 23.78
N PHE A 370 -5.67 -12.39 23.75
CA PHE A 370 -4.57 -12.31 22.79
C PHE A 370 -3.27 -12.73 23.44
N LEU A 371 -2.53 -13.63 22.79
CA LEU A 371 -1.20 -14.02 23.24
C LEU A 371 -0.20 -12.94 22.81
N MET A 372 0.55 -12.42 23.78
CA MET A 372 1.56 -11.38 23.57
C MET A 372 2.94 -11.93 23.89
N ALA A 373 3.91 -11.62 23.05
CA ALA A 373 5.32 -11.86 23.34
C ALA A 373 6.01 -10.53 23.60
N HIS A 374 6.82 -10.48 24.64
CA HIS A 374 7.55 -9.32 25.07
C HIS A 374 9.05 -9.57 24.89
N ILE A 375 9.68 -8.75 24.05
CA ILE A 375 11.10 -8.80 23.71
C ILE A 375 11.78 -7.58 24.33
N VAL A 376 12.78 -7.83 25.17
CA VAL A 376 13.58 -6.77 25.79
C VAL A 376 14.84 -6.53 24.97
N GLY A 377 15.31 -5.28 24.89
CA GLY A 377 16.54 -4.93 24.17
C GLY A 377 16.39 -4.98 22.64
N TRP A 378 15.18 -4.80 22.13
CA TRP A 378 14.87 -4.84 20.72
C TRP A 378 15.53 -3.73 19.88
N GLN A 379 16.02 -2.66 20.53
CA GLN A 379 16.66 -1.51 19.86
C GLN A 379 17.91 -1.92 19.07
N GLU A 380 18.64 -2.95 19.54
CA GLU A 380 19.82 -3.48 18.87
C GLU A 380 19.49 -4.28 17.60
N LEU A 381 18.22 -4.59 17.37
CA LEU A 381 17.77 -5.40 16.24
C LEU A 381 17.62 -4.59 14.94
N GLU A 382 17.70 -3.26 15.02
CA GLU A 382 17.55 -2.33 13.89
C GLU A 382 16.23 -2.55 13.13
N LEU A 383 15.16 -2.84 13.87
CA LEU A 383 13.83 -3.05 13.28
C LEU A 383 13.23 -1.72 12.86
N ILE A 384 12.53 -1.73 11.74
CA ILE A 384 11.72 -0.61 11.28
C ILE A 384 10.23 -0.99 11.27
N PRO A 385 9.30 -0.03 11.36
CA PRO A 385 7.88 -0.35 11.34
C PRO A 385 7.48 -1.14 10.11
N GLY A 386 6.65 -2.17 10.27
CA GLY A 386 6.22 -2.98 9.14
C GLY A 386 5.23 -4.10 9.49
N PRO A 387 4.48 -4.58 8.50
CA PRO A 387 3.55 -5.69 8.66
C PRO A 387 4.29 -6.99 8.99
N THR A 388 3.65 -7.80 9.82
CA THR A 388 4.21 -9.04 10.35
C THR A 388 3.24 -10.18 10.20
N ASN A 389 3.59 -11.20 9.42
CA ASN A 389 2.86 -12.46 9.40
C ASN A 389 3.21 -13.26 10.65
N VAL A 390 2.21 -13.72 11.37
CA VAL A 390 2.38 -14.42 12.64
C VAL A 390 2.02 -15.89 12.51
N TYR A 391 2.93 -16.74 12.96
CA TYR A 391 2.78 -18.20 12.99
C TYR A 391 2.96 -18.71 14.41
N PHE A 392 2.05 -19.56 14.88
CA PHE A 392 2.14 -20.20 16.18
C PHE A 392 1.85 -21.70 16.09
N GLY A 393 2.72 -22.54 16.65
CA GLY A 393 2.59 -23.98 16.53
C GLY A 393 2.66 -24.52 15.09
N GLY A 394 3.27 -23.78 14.17
CA GLY A 394 3.37 -24.10 12.75
C GLY A 394 2.16 -23.65 11.91
N GLU A 395 1.16 -23.05 12.52
CA GLU A 395 -0.04 -22.54 11.82
C GLU A 395 0.00 -21.02 11.69
N PHE A 396 -0.53 -20.51 10.58
CA PHE A 396 -0.71 -19.07 10.38
C PHE A 396 -1.86 -18.57 11.27
N VAL A 397 -1.57 -17.61 12.14
CA VAL A 397 -2.53 -17.07 13.11
C VAL A 397 -3.14 -15.75 12.65
N GLY A 398 -2.41 -14.99 11.86
CA GLY A 398 -2.88 -13.70 11.37
C GLY A 398 -1.74 -12.73 11.04
N VAL A 399 -2.11 -11.48 10.81
CA VAL A 399 -1.17 -10.38 10.55
C VAL A 399 -1.16 -9.45 11.74
N SER A 400 0.03 -9.06 12.18
CA SER A 400 0.30 -8.05 13.20
C SER A 400 1.16 -6.94 12.61
N GLN A 401 1.58 -6.00 13.44
CA GLN A 401 2.47 -4.92 13.03
C GLN A 401 3.59 -4.74 14.05
N ILE A 402 4.81 -4.55 13.56
CA ILE A 402 5.93 -4.10 14.38
C ILE A 402 5.91 -2.58 14.40
N GLU A 403 5.77 -2.02 15.60
CA GLU A 403 5.83 -0.58 15.88
C GLU A 403 7.10 -0.28 16.66
N THR A 404 8.00 0.50 16.08
CA THR A 404 9.31 0.83 16.69
C THR A 404 9.37 2.24 17.29
N ARG A 405 8.27 3.00 17.21
CA ARG A 405 8.17 4.36 17.75
C ARG A 405 7.91 4.41 19.27
N ASN A 406 7.91 3.26 19.92
CA ASN A 406 7.66 3.20 21.34
C ASN A 406 8.93 3.52 22.13
N VAL A 407 8.82 4.38 23.14
CA VAL A 407 9.91 4.73 24.07
C VAL A 407 10.21 3.60 25.09
N SER A 408 9.48 2.47 25.02
CA SER A 408 9.65 1.34 25.92
C SER A 408 10.85 0.47 25.51
N ASP A 409 11.60 0.00 26.48
CA ASP A 409 12.66 -0.99 26.29
C ASP A 409 12.13 -2.38 25.89
N THR A 410 10.81 -2.55 25.93
CA THR A 410 10.14 -3.81 25.62
C THR A 410 9.27 -3.64 24.38
N LEU A 411 9.55 -4.44 23.36
CA LEU A 411 8.70 -4.61 22.18
C LEU A 411 7.66 -5.70 22.45
N SER A 412 6.37 -5.33 22.36
CA SER A 412 5.27 -6.28 22.55
C SER A 412 4.67 -6.65 21.20
N LEU A 413 4.70 -7.95 20.86
CA LEU A 413 4.20 -8.48 19.60
C LEU A 413 3.01 -9.41 19.85
N SER A 414 1.94 -9.24 19.09
CA SER A 414 0.76 -10.08 19.20
C SER A 414 0.89 -11.36 18.37
N PHE A 415 0.69 -12.51 19.03
CA PHE A 415 0.54 -13.82 18.39
C PHE A 415 -0.92 -14.20 18.13
N GLY A 416 -1.80 -13.20 18.10
CA GLY A 416 -3.21 -13.39 17.78
C GLY A 416 -4.03 -13.95 18.93
N ARG A 417 -5.20 -14.49 18.60
CA ARG A 417 -6.19 -14.97 19.55
C ARG A 417 -5.85 -16.36 20.07
N ASP A 418 -5.90 -16.54 21.39
CA ASP A 418 -5.74 -17.84 22.03
C ASP A 418 -7.09 -18.44 22.40
N SER A 419 -7.55 -19.41 21.62
CA SER A 419 -8.82 -20.09 21.86
C SER A 419 -8.86 -20.94 23.14
N LYS A 420 -7.68 -21.25 23.72
CA LYS A 420 -7.60 -22.00 24.97
C LYS A 420 -7.81 -21.12 26.21
N VAL A 421 -7.80 -19.80 26.05
CA VAL A 421 -8.13 -18.86 27.13
C VAL A 421 -9.50 -18.25 26.83
N VAL A 422 -10.49 -18.70 27.59
CA VAL A 422 -11.88 -18.27 27.41
C VAL A 422 -12.19 -17.08 28.29
N VAL A 423 -12.66 -16.00 27.68
CA VAL A 423 -13.03 -14.77 28.38
C VAL A 423 -14.51 -14.46 28.15
N MET A 424 -15.20 -14.03 29.17
CA MET A 424 -16.62 -13.67 29.11
C MET A 424 -16.89 -12.43 29.95
N ARG A 425 -17.61 -11.46 29.38
CA ARG A 425 -18.12 -10.27 30.06
C ARG A 425 -19.65 -10.29 30.09
N LYS A 426 -20.22 -10.27 31.27
CA LYS A 426 -21.68 -10.35 31.49
C LYS A 426 -22.16 -9.18 32.33
N LEU A 427 -23.32 -8.61 31.95
CA LEU A 427 -24.04 -7.67 32.80
C LEU A 427 -24.80 -8.45 33.87
N LYS A 428 -24.54 -8.16 35.14
CA LYS A 428 -25.34 -8.69 36.27
C LYS A 428 -26.63 -7.90 36.40
N GLN A 429 -27.71 -8.37 35.76
CA GLN A 429 -28.99 -7.66 35.69
C GLN A 429 -29.65 -7.42 37.06
N GLU A 430 -29.47 -8.33 38.00
CA GLU A 430 -30.02 -8.24 39.37
C GLU A 430 -29.44 -7.07 40.15
N MET A 431 -28.23 -6.65 39.81
CA MET A 431 -27.51 -5.56 40.48
C MET A 431 -27.55 -4.25 39.67
N SER A 432 -28.04 -4.31 38.42
CA SER A 432 -28.12 -3.14 37.54
C SER A 432 -29.50 -2.51 37.61
N THR A 433 -29.60 -1.29 38.12
CA THR A 433 -30.86 -0.61 38.38
C THR A 433 -30.95 0.75 37.69
N LYS A 434 -32.21 1.09 37.27
CA LYS A 434 -32.55 2.43 36.77
C LYS A 434 -33.55 3.07 37.72
N LYS A 435 -33.19 4.20 38.35
CA LYS A 435 -34.05 4.92 39.28
C LYS A 435 -34.15 6.39 38.92
N VAL A 436 -35.30 7.00 39.12
CA VAL A 436 -35.50 8.46 39.04
C VAL A 436 -35.67 8.96 40.47
N ILE A 437 -34.78 9.83 40.91
CA ILE A 437 -34.79 10.40 42.27
C ILE A 437 -34.75 11.92 42.12
N GLY A 438 -35.89 12.57 42.46
CA GLY A 438 -36.01 14.02 42.27
C GLY A 438 -35.91 14.44 40.83
N GLY A 439 -35.08 15.45 40.52
CA GLY A 439 -34.79 15.95 39.16
C GLY A 439 -33.70 15.17 38.39
N SER A 440 -33.21 14.03 38.89
CA SER A 440 -32.09 13.28 38.29
C SER A 440 -32.46 11.82 38.01
N LYS A 441 -31.90 11.28 36.96
CA LYS A 441 -31.88 9.84 36.67
C LYS A 441 -30.57 9.26 37.23
N LYS A 442 -30.67 8.06 37.83
CA LYS A 442 -29.53 7.29 38.33
C LYS A 442 -29.58 5.92 37.69
N GLU A 443 -28.49 5.55 36.98
CA GLU A 443 -28.33 4.25 36.35
C GLU A 443 -27.08 3.56 36.92
N ALA A 444 -27.23 2.41 37.57
CA ALA A 444 -26.14 1.61 38.08
C ALA A 444 -25.92 0.40 37.17
N TYR A 445 -24.69 0.09 36.90
CA TYR A 445 -24.25 -1.02 36.06
C TYR A 445 -23.22 -1.85 36.83
N LEU A 446 -23.37 -3.18 36.81
CA LEU A 446 -22.40 -4.13 37.33
C LEU A 446 -22.16 -5.20 36.29
N TYR A 447 -20.91 -5.32 35.86
CA TYR A 447 -20.46 -6.36 34.95
C TYR A 447 -19.54 -7.33 35.69
N GLU A 448 -19.66 -8.61 35.35
CA GLU A 448 -18.76 -9.68 35.75
C GLU A 448 -17.90 -10.06 34.54
N ILE A 449 -16.58 -10.13 34.76
CA ILE A 449 -15.61 -10.62 33.78
C ILE A 449 -15.07 -11.94 34.31
N VAL A 450 -15.19 -12.99 33.52
CA VAL A 450 -14.76 -14.34 33.87
C VAL A 450 -13.68 -14.77 32.86
N VAL A 451 -12.54 -15.22 33.37
CA VAL A 451 -11.43 -15.75 32.56
C VAL A 451 -11.16 -17.19 32.97
N ARG A 452 -11.10 -18.10 32.01
CA ARG A 452 -10.77 -19.51 32.21
C ARG A 452 -9.54 -19.90 31.41
N ASN A 453 -8.56 -20.50 32.09
CA ASN A 453 -7.38 -21.06 31.46
C ASN A 453 -7.61 -22.55 31.14
N ASN A 454 -7.75 -22.89 29.85
CA ASN A 454 -7.81 -24.28 29.36
C ASN A 454 -6.44 -24.77 28.83
N ARG A 455 -5.36 -24.01 29.03
CA ARG A 455 -4.01 -24.47 28.73
C ARG A 455 -3.50 -25.43 29.82
N ALA A 456 -2.54 -26.27 29.47
CA ALA A 456 -1.88 -27.17 30.42
C ALA A 456 -0.82 -26.47 31.30
N VAL A 457 -0.59 -25.19 31.08
CA VAL A 457 0.43 -24.38 31.78
C VAL A 457 -0.23 -23.14 32.43
N PRO A 458 0.34 -22.60 33.52
CA PRO A 458 -0.11 -21.33 34.08
C PRO A 458 0.04 -20.20 33.05
N ILE A 459 -0.90 -19.28 33.07
CA ILE A 459 -0.85 -18.07 32.23
C ILE A 459 -0.82 -16.82 33.09
N ARG A 460 -0.09 -15.81 32.62
CA ARG A 460 -0.23 -14.43 33.07
C ARG A 460 -1.18 -13.71 32.11
N ILE A 461 -2.20 -13.03 32.64
CA ILE A 461 -3.14 -12.29 31.82
C ILE A 461 -3.43 -10.91 32.40
N ASP A 462 -3.38 -9.90 31.54
CA ASP A 462 -3.79 -8.53 31.82
C ASP A 462 -5.21 -8.34 31.25
N VAL A 463 -6.14 -7.97 32.13
CA VAL A 463 -7.55 -7.74 31.78
C VAL A 463 -7.80 -6.24 31.86
N TYR A 464 -8.34 -5.66 30.79
CA TYR A 464 -8.70 -4.25 30.71
C TYR A 464 -10.20 -4.07 30.47
N ASP A 465 -10.80 -3.15 31.23
CA ASP A 465 -12.17 -2.66 30.99
C ASP A 465 -12.20 -1.15 31.21
N GLN A 466 -13.34 -0.51 31.09
CA GLN A 466 -13.44 0.94 31.14
C GLN A 466 -14.73 1.40 31.79
N ILE A 467 -14.60 2.37 32.69
CA ILE A 467 -15.69 3.15 33.28
C ILE A 467 -15.85 4.43 32.44
N PRO A 468 -17.09 4.89 32.18
CA PRO A 468 -17.27 6.16 31.48
C PRO A 468 -16.74 7.34 32.32
N ILE A 469 -16.17 8.35 31.64
CA ILE A 469 -15.79 9.63 32.25
C ILE A 469 -16.70 10.74 31.73
N SER A 470 -17.00 11.71 32.58
CA SER A 470 -17.82 12.86 32.20
C SER A 470 -16.99 14.10 31.97
N ARG A 471 -17.29 14.84 30.91
CA ARG A 471 -16.77 16.20 30.64
C ARG A 471 -17.76 17.29 31.08
N SER A 472 -18.98 16.91 31.53
CA SER A 472 -20.01 17.83 31.97
C SER A 472 -20.13 17.78 33.50
N SER A 473 -20.28 18.94 34.16
CA SER A 473 -20.53 19.07 35.60
C SER A 473 -21.88 18.46 36.01
N ASP A 474 -22.83 18.36 35.07
CA ASP A 474 -24.19 17.86 35.33
C ASP A 474 -24.28 16.34 35.32
N ILE A 475 -23.23 15.66 34.85
CA ILE A 475 -23.15 14.20 34.80
C ILE A 475 -22.10 13.73 35.81
N THR A 476 -22.52 12.99 36.79
CA THR A 476 -21.62 12.40 37.80
C THR A 476 -21.49 10.92 37.56
N VAL A 477 -20.24 10.43 37.47
CA VAL A 477 -19.93 9.01 37.43
C VAL A 477 -19.27 8.62 38.73
N THR A 478 -19.82 7.62 39.42
CA THR A 478 -19.29 7.07 40.64
C THR A 478 -18.83 5.65 40.40
N VAL A 479 -17.61 5.33 40.82
CA VAL A 479 -17.09 3.96 40.81
C VAL A 479 -17.64 3.24 42.04
N ASP A 480 -18.40 2.16 41.84
CA ASP A 480 -19.03 1.42 42.93
C ASP A 480 -18.20 0.18 43.34
N ASN A 481 -17.64 -0.54 42.36
CA ASN A 481 -16.83 -1.74 42.57
C ASN A 481 -15.87 -1.97 41.40
N VAL A 482 -14.60 -2.24 41.69
CA VAL A 482 -13.59 -2.61 40.69
C VAL A 482 -12.76 -3.84 41.11
N SER A 483 -13.20 -4.59 42.17
CA SER A 483 -12.57 -5.84 42.61
C SER A 483 -11.03 -5.79 42.58
N GLU A 484 -10.42 -4.86 43.30
CA GLU A 484 -8.95 -4.64 43.39
C GLU A 484 -8.28 -4.18 42.04
N GLY A 485 -9.05 -3.82 41.03
CA GLY A 485 -8.54 -3.26 39.79
C GLY A 485 -7.90 -1.89 39.97
N LYS A 486 -6.84 -1.62 39.20
CA LYS A 486 -6.21 -0.29 39.13
C LYS A 486 -7.01 0.58 38.19
N THR A 487 -7.42 1.76 38.65
CA THR A 487 -8.22 2.70 37.85
C THR A 487 -7.38 3.89 37.44
N ASN A 488 -7.41 4.23 36.15
CA ASN A 488 -6.88 5.48 35.62
C ASN A 488 -8.03 6.51 35.56
N ALA A 489 -7.94 7.57 36.34
CA ALA A 489 -8.98 8.58 36.45
C ALA A 489 -9.13 9.45 35.20
N GLU A 490 -8.07 9.60 34.39
CA GLU A 490 -8.09 10.42 33.18
C GLU A 490 -8.74 9.71 32.01
N THR A 491 -8.54 8.38 31.89
CA THR A 491 -9.06 7.58 30.77
C THR A 491 -10.29 6.74 31.15
N GLY A 492 -10.54 6.55 32.44
CA GLY A 492 -11.56 5.64 32.99
C GLY A 492 -11.20 4.18 32.82
N GLU A 493 -9.98 3.85 32.40
CA GLU A 493 -9.51 2.48 32.27
C GLU A 493 -9.37 1.80 33.62
N VAL A 494 -9.74 0.54 33.68
CA VAL A 494 -9.56 -0.33 34.85
C VAL A 494 -8.80 -1.57 34.39
N SER A 495 -7.70 -1.88 35.10
CA SER A 495 -6.85 -3.02 34.77
C SER A 495 -6.66 -3.97 35.94
N TRP A 496 -6.62 -5.26 35.63
CA TRP A 496 -6.32 -6.36 36.57
C TRP A 496 -5.22 -7.22 35.98
N GLN A 497 -4.36 -7.74 36.83
CA GLN A 497 -3.31 -8.71 36.48
C GLN A 497 -3.55 -10.01 37.22
N PHE A 498 -3.65 -11.11 36.49
CA PHE A 498 -3.85 -12.42 37.09
C PHE A 498 -2.79 -13.42 36.62
N VAL A 499 -2.45 -14.34 37.54
CA VAL A 499 -1.81 -15.62 37.18
C VAL A 499 -2.86 -16.70 37.40
N ILE A 500 -3.23 -17.41 36.32
CA ILE A 500 -4.31 -18.37 36.32
C ILE A 500 -3.72 -19.76 36.04
N GLN A 501 -3.93 -20.71 36.99
CA GLN A 501 -3.44 -22.07 36.87
C GLN A 501 -4.21 -22.86 35.79
N PRO A 502 -3.69 -24.01 35.32
CA PRO A 502 -4.40 -24.90 34.43
C PRO A 502 -5.80 -25.25 34.95
N ALA A 503 -6.82 -25.19 34.08
CA ALA A 503 -8.24 -25.41 34.37
C ALA A 503 -8.88 -24.45 35.38
N GLU A 504 -8.14 -23.47 35.94
CA GLU A 504 -8.65 -22.48 36.87
C GLU A 504 -9.56 -21.46 36.18
N VAL A 505 -10.55 -20.97 36.93
CA VAL A 505 -11.45 -19.88 36.55
C VAL A 505 -11.22 -18.71 37.51
N LYS A 506 -10.95 -17.53 36.97
CA LYS A 506 -10.85 -16.29 37.74
C LYS A 506 -11.96 -15.34 37.32
N SER A 507 -12.63 -14.71 38.30
CA SER A 507 -13.65 -13.69 38.03
C SER A 507 -13.30 -12.38 38.71
N THR A 508 -13.70 -11.28 38.07
CA THR A 508 -13.61 -9.92 38.60
C THR A 508 -14.86 -9.14 38.24
N GLU A 509 -15.10 -8.03 38.92
CA GLU A 509 -16.29 -7.21 38.71
C GLU A 509 -15.91 -5.76 38.45
N ILE A 510 -16.69 -5.11 37.62
CA ILE A 510 -16.63 -3.66 37.38
C ILE A 510 -18.04 -3.09 37.52
N GLY A 511 -18.22 -2.19 38.50
CA GLY A 511 -19.48 -1.54 38.80
C GLY A 511 -19.34 -0.02 38.86
N TYR A 512 -20.28 0.66 38.24
CA TYR A 512 -20.35 2.11 38.27
C TYR A 512 -21.77 2.62 38.20
N THR A 513 -21.99 3.82 38.75
CA THR A 513 -23.26 4.53 38.71
C THR A 513 -23.10 5.84 37.94
N VAL A 514 -24.03 6.09 37.02
CA VAL A 514 -24.14 7.35 36.27
C VAL A 514 -25.37 8.10 36.75
N LYS A 515 -25.19 9.36 37.20
CA LYS A 515 -26.27 10.27 37.61
C LYS A 515 -26.29 11.46 36.66
N TYR A 516 -27.46 11.80 36.13
CA TYR A 516 -27.64 12.89 35.16
C TYR A 516 -29.05 13.51 35.27
N PRO A 517 -29.29 14.75 34.74
CA PRO A 517 -30.58 15.40 34.77
C PRO A 517 -31.65 14.59 34.09
N LYS A 518 -32.89 14.61 34.64
CA LYS A 518 -34.03 13.83 34.14
C LYS A 518 -34.36 14.11 32.68
N ASP A 519 -34.23 15.36 32.24
CA ASP A 519 -34.59 15.81 30.90
C ASP A 519 -33.42 15.72 29.89
N ALA A 520 -32.23 15.29 30.34
CA ALA A 520 -31.09 15.03 29.49
C ALA A 520 -31.15 13.64 28.87
N ASN A 521 -30.84 13.55 27.57
CA ASN A 521 -30.58 12.30 26.90
C ASN A 521 -29.06 12.10 26.81
N ILE A 522 -28.54 11.14 27.57
CA ILE A 522 -27.16 10.72 27.45
C ILE A 522 -27.07 9.49 26.57
N THR A 523 -26.13 9.48 25.65
CA THR A 523 -25.81 8.31 24.86
C THR A 523 -24.72 7.53 25.58
N ILE A 524 -25.09 6.51 26.34
CA ILE A 524 -24.12 5.52 26.80
C ILE A 524 -23.90 4.60 25.62
N GLN A 525 -22.75 4.70 24.96
CA GLN A 525 -22.42 3.82 23.83
C GLN A 525 -22.43 2.37 24.32
N ARG A 526 -23.44 1.63 23.88
CA ARG A 526 -23.52 0.19 24.09
C ARG A 526 -22.75 -0.46 22.94
N PHE A 527 -21.49 -0.80 23.18
CA PHE A 527 -20.78 -1.67 22.26
C PHE A 527 -21.47 -3.04 22.30
N ARG A 528 -22.02 -3.45 21.16
CA ARG A 528 -22.49 -4.84 21.00
C ARG A 528 -21.24 -5.68 20.80
N THR A 529 -20.95 -6.56 21.73
CA THR A 529 -20.04 -7.68 21.51
C THR A 529 -20.59 -8.52 20.37
N VAL A 530 -19.89 -8.57 19.27
CA VAL A 530 -20.19 -9.50 18.19
C VAL A 530 -19.75 -10.87 18.67
N SER A 531 -20.70 -11.70 19.13
CA SER A 531 -20.42 -13.11 19.36
C SER A 531 -20.17 -13.76 18.01
N CYS A 532 -18.96 -14.24 17.75
CA CYS A 532 -18.75 -15.19 16.67
C CYS A 532 -19.61 -16.43 16.93
N PRO A 533 -20.35 -16.94 15.94
CA PRO A 533 -20.98 -18.22 16.07
C PRO A 533 -19.92 -19.29 16.30
N SER A 534 -20.04 -20.04 17.38
CA SER A 534 -19.26 -21.27 17.60
C SER A 534 -19.71 -22.28 16.55
N PHE A 535 -18.81 -22.71 15.68
CA PHE A 535 -18.95 -23.92 14.88
C PHE A 535 -18.47 -25.12 15.68
#